data_38d26c4eb55babfab23be88233f036c7
#
_entry.id   38d26c4eb55babfab23be88233f036c7
#
_cell.length_a   1.000
_cell.length_b   1.000
_cell.length_c   1.000
_cell.angle_alpha   90.00
_cell.angle_beta   90.00
_cell.angle_gamma   90.00
#
_symmetry.space_group_name_H-M   'P 1'
#
loop_
_entity.id
_entity.type
_entity.pdbx_description
1 polymer ?
#
loop_
_entity_poly.entity_id
_entity_poly.type
_entity_poly.pdbx_seq_one_letter_code
_entity_poly.pdbx_strand_id
1 'polypeptide(L)'
;MAKLTADLSAKPGEKPFNYILIDCPPSLNLLTLNAMTAANALVVPVQCEFFALEGISQLAETVEQIRATLNPRLEIQGVVLTMYDARTAFSREVADNVRTFFGPKVYQTMIPRNVRVAEAPSYGKPILLYDYECPGSQAYIRLATEVLERERRVRAA
;
A
#
# COMPACT_ATOMS: atom_id res chain seq x y z
N MET A 1 -0.59 4.40 21.44
CA MET A 1 -0.25 4.54 20.00
C MET A 1 0.50 5.85 19.71
N ALA A 2 0.09 7.01 20.22
CA ALA A 2 0.91 8.24 20.13
C ALA A 2 2.35 8.05 20.65
N LYS A 3 2.55 7.09 21.56
CA LYS A 3 3.86 6.72 22.10
C LYS A 3 4.78 6.03 21.08
N LEU A 4 4.23 5.16 20.20
CA LEU A 4 5.02 4.47 19.16
C LEU A 4 5.57 5.45 18.11
N THR A 5 4.75 6.40 17.68
CA THR A 5 5.20 7.45 16.75
C THR A 5 6.14 8.44 17.40
N ALA A 6 6.01 8.70 18.70
CA ALA A 6 6.93 9.53 19.47
C ALA A 6 8.29 8.83 19.74
N ASP A 7 8.27 7.51 20.02
CA ASP A 7 9.50 6.72 20.25
C ASP A 7 10.29 6.47 18.96
N LEU A 8 9.63 6.54 17.80
CA LEU A 8 10.28 6.50 16.47
C LEU A 8 10.71 7.89 15.96
N SER A 9 10.28 8.96 16.63
CA SER A 9 10.82 10.30 16.42
C SER A 9 12.21 10.34 17.01
N ALA A 10 13.20 10.63 16.19
CA ALA A 10 14.64 10.58 16.43
C ALA A 10 15.08 10.72 17.89
N LYS A 11 15.95 9.83 18.35
CA LYS A 11 16.74 10.03 19.54
C LYS A 11 17.59 11.30 19.39
N PRO A 12 17.91 12.02 20.47
CA PRO A 12 18.78 13.18 20.40
C PRO A 12 20.06 12.87 19.63
N GLY A 13 20.27 13.52 18.49
CA GLY A 13 21.43 13.31 17.61
C GLY A 13 21.20 12.41 16.39
N GLU A 14 20.04 11.74 16.25
CA GLU A 14 19.70 10.97 15.06
C GLU A 14 18.78 11.79 14.12
N LYS A 15 18.96 11.61 12.80
CA LYS A 15 18.02 12.23 11.84
C LYS A 15 16.66 11.53 11.95
N PRO A 16 15.55 12.29 12.02
CA PRO A 16 14.21 11.71 12.07
C PRO A 16 13.92 10.89 10.80
N PHE A 17 13.16 9.81 10.94
CA PHE A 17 12.65 9.07 9.80
C PHE A 17 11.66 9.94 9.02
N ASN A 18 11.78 9.93 7.70
CA ASN A 18 10.83 10.64 6.83
C ASN A 18 9.53 9.85 6.66
N TYR A 19 9.61 8.52 6.74
CA TYR A 19 8.49 7.60 6.58
C TYR A 19 8.56 6.48 7.60
N ILE A 20 7.40 6.08 8.09
CA ILE A 20 7.18 4.89 8.91
C ILE A 20 6.14 4.05 8.19
N LEU A 21 6.51 2.86 7.75
CA LEU A 21 5.62 1.91 7.12
C LEU A 21 5.21 0.85 8.14
N ILE A 22 3.90 0.66 8.30
CA ILE A 22 3.34 -0.35 9.20
C ILE A 22 2.73 -1.44 8.31
N ASP A 23 3.38 -2.59 8.26
CA ASP A 23 2.83 -3.77 7.60
C ASP A 23 1.74 -4.40 8.47
N CYS A 24 0.57 -4.65 7.87
CA CYS A 24 -0.60 -5.14 8.57
C CYS A 24 -1.09 -6.45 7.95
N PRO A 25 -1.54 -7.40 8.77
CA PRO A 25 -2.19 -8.59 8.26
C PRO A 25 -3.51 -8.23 7.53
N PRO A 26 -3.98 -9.08 6.59
CA PRO A 26 -5.18 -8.79 5.81
C PRO A 26 -6.48 -8.80 6.64
N SER A 27 -6.42 -9.25 7.88
CA SER A 27 -7.57 -9.27 8.78
C SER A 27 -7.78 -7.93 9.47
N LEU A 28 -9.03 -7.48 9.57
CA LEU A 28 -9.42 -6.27 10.31
C LEU A 28 -9.50 -6.58 11.82
N ASN A 29 -8.37 -6.97 12.41
CA ASN A 29 -8.24 -7.25 13.84
C ASN A 29 -7.73 -6.02 14.61
N LEU A 30 -7.55 -6.20 15.93
CA LEU A 30 -7.10 -5.13 16.81
C LEU A 30 -5.76 -4.52 16.41
N LEU A 31 -4.85 -5.30 15.83
CA LEU A 31 -3.55 -4.80 15.36
C LEU A 31 -3.71 -3.87 14.16
N THR A 32 -4.52 -4.27 13.20
CA THR A 32 -4.83 -3.45 12.01
C THR A 32 -5.59 -2.18 12.42
N LEU A 33 -6.55 -2.28 13.33
CA LEU A 33 -7.26 -1.12 13.88
C LEU A 33 -6.30 -0.14 14.57
N ASN A 34 -5.38 -0.64 15.36
CA ASN A 34 -4.35 0.17 16.02
C ASN A 34 -3.43 0.87 14.99
N ALA A 35 -3.01 0.15 13.96
CA ALA A 35 -2.19 0.72 12.89
C ALA A 35 -2.92 1.85 12.16
N MET A 36 -4.17 1.64 11.76
CA MET A 36 -5.00 2.64 11.08
C MET A 36 -5.28 3.86 11.97
N THR A 37 -5.45 3.65 13.29
CA THR A 37 -5.62 4.74 14.25
C THR A 37 -4.37 5.62 14.36
N ALA A 38 -3.18 5.02 14.21
CA ALA A 38 -1.91 5.74 14.31
C ALA A 38 -1.41 6.32 12.97
N ALA A 39 -1.88 5.78 11.85
CA ALA A 39 -1.40 6.15 10.52
C ALA A 39 -1.92 7.51 10.07
N ASN A 40 -1.16 8.18 9.23
CA ASN A 40 -1.63 9.37 8.50
C ASN A 40 -2.39 8.97 7.23
N ALA A 41 -1.93 7.91 6.56
CA ALA A 41 -2.49 7.47 5.30
C ALA A 41 -2.34 5.95 5.11
N LEU A 42 -3.16 5.41 4.20
CA LEU A 42 -3.15 4.00 3.81
C LEU A 42 -2.70 3.86 2.36
N VAL A 43 -1.79 2.91 2.12
CA VAL A 43 -1.54 2.35 0.80
C VAL A 43 -2.16 0.96 0.79
N VAL A 44 -3.09 0.73 -0.13
CA VAL A 44 -3.91 -0.49 -0.19
C VAL A 44 -3.45 -1.37 -1.35
N PRO A 45 -2.73 -2.48 -1.10
CA PRO A 45 -2.45 -3.46 -2.14
C PRO A 45 -3.70 -4.28 -2.46
N VAL A 46 -4.01 -4.40 -3.74
CA VAL A 46 -5.15 -5.16 -4.26
C VAL A 46 -4.66 -6.17 -5.27
N GLN A 47 -4.88 -7.44 -5.01
CA GLN A 47 -4.57 -8.49 -5.97
C GLN A 47 -5.60 -8.47 -7.09
N CYS A 48 -5.15 -8.61 -8.35
CA CYS A 48 -6.03 -8.70 -9.51
C CYS A 48 -6.66 -10.09 -9.62
N GLU A 49 -7.41 -10.49 -8.57
CA GLU A 49 -8.08 -11.80 -8.42
C GLU A 49 -9.56 -11.63 -8.06
N PHE A 50 -10.32 -12.76 -8.08
CA PHE A 50 -11.79 -12.76 -8.06
C PHE A 50 -12.43 -11.98 -6.90
N PHE A 51 -11.90 -12.06 -5.71
CA PHE A 51 -12.50 -11.41 -4.52
C PHE A 51 -12.00 -9.97 -4.28
N ALA A 52 -11.30 -9.38 -5.23
CA ALA A 52 -10.70 -8.06 -5.07
C ALA A 52 -11.73 -6.97 -4.70
N LEU A 53 -12.85 -6.93 -5.40
CA LEU A 53 -13.85 -5.87 -5.23
C LEU A 53 -14.62 -5.95 -3.91
N GLU A 54 -14.92 -7.18 -3.46
CA GLU A 54 -15.60 -7.39 -2.17
C GLU A 54 -14.74 -6.94 -0.98
N GLY A 55 -13.47 -7.36 -0.97
CA GLY A 55 -12.52 -6.96 0.07
C GLY A 55 -12.29 -5.45 0.13
N ILE A 56 -12.30 -4.79 -1.03
CA ILE A 56 -12.13 -3.33 -1.13
C ILE A 56 -13.33 -2.58 -0.54
N SER A 57 -14.55 -3.01 -0.81
CA SER A 57 -15.75 -2.36 -0.27
C SER A 57 -15.78 -2.43 1.25
N GLN A 58 -15.49 -3.59 1.82
CA GLN A 58 -15.37 -3.78 3.27
C GLN A 58 -14.27 -2.91 3.89
N LEU A 59 -13.12 -2.79 3.22
CA LEU A 59 -12.05 -1.91 3.67
C LEU A 59 -12.48 -0.44 3.65
N ALA A 60 -13.14 0.02 2.59
CA ALA A 60 -13.62 1.40 2.50
C ALA A 60 -14.60 1.74 3.63
N GLU A 61 -15.55 0.87 3.93
CA GLU A 61 -16.46 1.03 5.06
C GLU A 61 -15.73 1.09 6.41
N THR A 62 -14.73 0.22 6.61
CA THR A 62 -13.91 0.22 7.81
C THR A 62 -13.11 1.52 7.96
N VAL A 63 -12.53 2.03 6.88
CA VAL A 63 -11.81 3.31 6.90
C VAL A 63 -12.74 4.45 7.30
N GLU A 64 -13.96 4.50 6.76
CA GLU A 64 -14.94 5.52 7.13
C GLU A 64 -15.35 5.41 8.61
N GLN A 65 -15.52 4.22 9.15
CA GLN A 65 -15.81 4.02 10.58
C GLN A 65 -14.65 4.51 11.45
N ILE A 66 -13.41 4.23 11.08
CA ILE A 66 -12.22 4.69 11.80
C ILE A 66 -12.10 6.22 11.71
N ARG A 67 -12.36 6.81 10.56
CA ARG A 67 -12.38 8.27 10.39
C ARG A 67 -13.43 8.93 11.29
N ALA A 68 -14.60 8.34 11.38
CA ALA A 68 -15.68 8.89 12.18
C ALA A 68 -15.43 8.81 13.71
N THR A 69 -14.60 7.86 14.17
CA THR A 69 -14.49 7.55 15.61
C THR A 69 -13.10 7.73 16.21
N LEU A 70 -12.06 7.31 15.50
CA LEU A 70 -10.70 7.15 16.05
C LEU A 70 -9.65 8.05 15.40
N ASN A 71 -9.72 8.24 14.09
CA ASN A 71 -8.72 9.00 13.35
C ASN A 71 -9.34 9.79 12.18
N PRO A 72 -9.89 10.98 12.43
CA PRO A 72 -10.55 11.79 11.41
C PRO A 72 -9.64 12.20 10.23
N ARG A 73 -8.32 12.11 10.39
CA ARG A 73 -7.34 12.48 9.36
C ARG A 73 -6.87 11.31 8.51
N LEU A 74 -7.33 10.09 8.81
CA LEU A 74 -6.93 8.92 8.03
C LEU A 74 -7.42 9.03 6.58
N GLU A 75 -6.52 8.85 5.64
CA GLU A 75 -6.82 8.92 4.22
C GLU A 75 -6.35 7.66 3.48
N ILE A 76 -7.07 7.27 2.43
CA ILE A 76 -6.53 6.34 1.44
C ILE A 76 -5.68 7.18 0.47
N GLN A 77 -4.36 7.12 0.63
CA GLN A 77 -3.38 7.77 -0.23
C GLN A 77 -3.37 7.16 -1.63
N GLY A 78 -3.47 5.84 -1.69
CA GLY A 78 -3.52 5.18 -2.96
C GLY A 78 -3.78 3.68 -2.89
N VAL A 79 -4.22 3.15 -4.03
CA VAL A 79 -4.48 1.73 -4.26
C VAL A 79 -3.49 1.22 -5.29
N VAL A 80 -2.73 0.17 -4.97
CA VAL A 80 -1.78 -0.46 -5.88
C VAL A 80 -2.30 -1.83 -6.33
N LEU A 81 -2.41 -2.00 -7.64
CA LEU A 81 -2.77 -3.27 -8.24
C LEU A 81 -1.57 -4.21 -8.21
N THR A 82 -1.74 -5.38 -7.63
CA THR A 82 -0.69 -6.40 -7.51
C THR A 82 -1.11 -7.70 -8.18
N MET A 83 -0.16 -8.61 -8.38
CA MET A 83 -0.37 -9.89 -9.05
C MET A 83 -1.01 -9.73 -10.45
N TYR A 84 -0.77 -8.57 -11.09
CA TYR A 84 -1.35 -8.27 -12.39
C TYR A 84 -0.74 -9.16 -13.48
N ASP A 85 -1.60 -9.81 -14.26
CA ASP A 85 -1.20 -10.58 -15.44
C ASP A 85 -1.86 -10.00 -16.69
N ALA A 86 -1.07 -9.26 -17.48
CA ALA A 86 -1.55 -8.62 -18.71
C ALA A 86 -2.08 -9.61 -19.79
N ARG A 87 -1.71 -10.89 -19.68
CA ARG A 87 -2.15 -11.94 -20.62
C ARG A 87 -3.60 -12.36 -20.39
N THR A 88 -4.15 -12.14 -19.19
CA THR A 88 -5.50 -12.55 -18.84
C THR A 88 -6.49 -11.38 -18.99
N ALA A 89 -7.64 -11.65 -19.63
CA ALA A 89 -8.74 -10.69 -19.71
C ALA A 89 -9.27 -10.34 -18.31
N PHE A 90 -9.30 -11.33 -17.44
CA PHE A 90 -9.76 -11.21 -16.07
C PHE A 90 -8.96 -10.18 -15.24
N SER A 91 -7.62 -10.23 -15.27
CA SER A 91 -6.82 -9.24 -14.56
C SER A 91 -7.04 -7.81 -15.06
N ARG A 92 -7.30 -7.64 -16.36
CA ARG A 92 -7.64 -6.34 -16.94
C ARG A 92 -9.00 -5.86 -16.43
N GLU A 93 -10.01 -6.72 -16.45
CA GLU A 93 -11.36 -6.40 -15.96
C GLU A 93 -11.34 -5.98 -14.49
N VAL A 94 -10.65 -6.73 -13.62
CA VAL A 94 -10.47 -6.36 -12.21
C VAL A 94 -9.77 -5.00 -12.08
N ALA A 95 -8.70 -4.77 -12.83
CA ALA A 95 -7.98 -3.50 -12.81
C ALA A 95 -8.86 -2.33 -13.23
N ASP A 96 -9.70 -2.49 -14.25
CA ASP A 96 -10.61 -1.45 -14.74
C ASP A 96 -11.73 -1.18 -13.72
N ASN A 97 -12.27 -2.21 -13.08
CA ASN A 97 -13.27 -2.07 -12.02
C ASN A 97 -12.70 -1.32 -10.81
N VAL A 98 -11.47 -1.66 -10.37
CA VAL A 98 -10.80 -0.96 -9.27
C VAL A 98 -10.54 0.51 -9.63
N ARG A 99 -10.12 0.80 -10.87
CA ARG A 99 -9.93 2.16 -11.35
C ARG A 99 -11.25 2.94 -11.42
N THR A 100 -12.33 2.30 -11.82
CA THR A 100 -13.66 2.92 -11.84
C THR A 100 -14.12 3.29 -10.43
N PHE A 101 -13.85 2.44 -9.43
CA PHE A 101 -14.26 2.66 -8.05
C PHE A 101 -13.42 3.73 -7.33
N PHE A 102 -12.07 3.65 -7.44
CA PHE A 102 -11.17 4.54 -6.71
C PHE A 102 -10.67 5.74 -7.51
N GLY A 103 -10.90 5.76 -8.81
CA GLY A 103 -10.51 6.85 -9.69
C GLY A 103 -9.01 7.18 -9.60
N PRO A 104 -8.67 8.45 -9.36
CA PRO A 104 -7.28 8.93 -9.33
C PRO A 104 -6.45 8.37 -8.16
N LYS A 105 -7.08 7.73 -7.17
CA LYS A 105 -6.36 7.10 -6.06
C LYS A 105 -5.62 5.83 -6.49
N VAL A 106 -6.00 5.19 -7.60
CA VAL A 106 -5.25 4.02 -8.10
C VAL A 106 -3.91 4.48 -8.68
N TYR A 107 -2.82 3.84 -8.24
CA TYR A 107 -1.51 4.08 -8.82
C TYR A 107 -1.47 3.64 -10.28
N GLN A 108 -0.71 4.37 -11.10
CA GLN A 108 -0.49 3.99 -12.49
C GLN A 108 0.39 2.74 -12.57
N THR A 109 1.32 2.64 -11.64
CA THR A 109 2.21 1.49 -11.50
C THR A 109 1.44 0.29 -11.00
N MET A 110 1.54 -0.83 -11.72
CA MET A 110 1.01 -2.13 -11.33
C MET A 110 2.17 -3.08 -11.04
N ILE A 111 2.03 -3.90 -9.98
CA ILE A 111 3.01 -4.93 -9.66
C ILE A 111 2.61 -6.22 -10.40
N PRO A 112 3.43 -6.69 -11.34
CA PRO A 112 3.10 -7.88 -12.11
C PRO A 112 3.20 -9.15 -11.26
N ARG A 113 2.43 -10.18 -11.64
CA ARG A 113 2.67 -11.53 -11.14
C ARG A 113 4.09 -11.96 -11.54
N ASN A 114 4.93 -12.22 -10.56
CA ASN A 114 6.35 -12.53 -10.80
C ASN A 114 6.86 -13.55 -9.78
N VAL A 115 7.45 -14.64 -10.28
CA VAL A 115 7.96 -15.74 -9.46
C VAL A 115 9.08 -15.27 -8.52
N ARG A 116 9.96 -14.37 -8.99
CA ARG A 116 11.08 -13.83 -8.19
C ARG A 116 10.60 -13.08 -6.95
N VAL A 117 9.46 -12.35 -7.07
CA VAL A 117 8.84 -11.67 -5.92
C VAL A 117 8.35 -12.69 -4.88
N ALA A 118 7.80 -13.81 -5.33
CA ALA A 118 7.33 -14.88 -4.43
C ALA A 118 8.48 -15.68 -3.79
N GLU A 119 9.61 -15.82 -4.48
CA GLU A 119 10.79 -16.55 -3.99
C GLU A 119 11.62 -15.74 -2.98
N ALA A 120 11.76 -14.44 -3.17
CA ALA A 120 12.65 -13.58 -2.38
C ALA A 120 12.50 -13.74 -0.84
N PRO A 121 11.27 -13.85 -0.28
CA PRO A 121 11.08 -14.07 1.16
C PRO A 121 11.70 -15.38 1.66
N SER A 122 11.70 -16.44 0.85
CA SER A 122 12.31 -17.73 1.22
C SER A 122 13.84 -17.63 1.41
N TYR A 123 14.45 -16.59 0.85
CA TYR A 123 15.86 -16.29 1.01
C TYR A 123 16.12 -15.18 2.04
N GLY A 124 15.08 -14.71 2.74
CA GLY A 124 15.18 -13.63 3.71
C GLY A 124 15.63 -12.30 3.10
N LYS A 125 15.37 -12.08 1.81
CA LYS A 125 15.81 -10.89 1.08
C LYS A 125 14.62 -10.13 0.51
N PRO A 126 14.62 -8.79 0.56
CA PRO A 126 13.70 -8.02 -0.25
C PRO A 126 14.01 -8.22 -1.74
N ILE A 127 12.98 -8.13 -2.58
CA ILE A 127 13.12 -8.37 -4.04
C ILE A 127 14.23 -7.54 -4.69
N LEU A 128 14.43 -6.31 -4.24
CA LEU A 128 15.47 -5.40 -4.74
C LEU A 128 16.89 -5.91 -4.52
N LEU A 129 17.11 -6.74 -3.49
CA LEU A 129 18.40 -7.37 -3.18
C LEU A 129 18.48 -8.81 -3.69
N TYR A 130 17.33 -9.42 -4.02
CA TYR A 130 17.27 -10.77 -4.54
C TYR A 130 17.45 -10.82 -6.05
N ASP A 131 16.68 -10.00 -6.77
CA ASP A 131 16.73 -9.91 -8.23
C ASP A 131 16.30 -8.48 -8.64
N TYR A 132 17.28 -7.58 -8.75
CA TYR A 132 17.05 -6.17 -9.05
C TYR A 132 16.42 -5.97 -10.44
N GLU A 133 16.81 -6.77 -11.43
CA GLU A 133 16.39 -6.56 -12.81
C GLU A 133 15.04 -7.18 -13.16
N CYS A 134 14.50 -8.05 -12.31
CA CYS A 134 13.22 -8.67 -12.58
C CYS A 134 12.08 -7.63 -12.70
N PRO A 135 11.04 -7.91 -13.51
CA PRO A 135 9.92 -6.99 -13.71
C PRO A 135 9.22 -6.57 -12.41
N GLY A 136 9.17 -7.46 -11.40
CA GLY A 136 8.62 -7.17 -10.10
C GLY A 136 9.42 -6.13 -9.33
N SER A 137 10.75 -6.28 -9.27
CA SER A 137 11.66 -5.33 -8.64
C SER A 137 11.53 -3.94 -9.25
N GLN A 138 11.61 -3.87 -10.58
CA GLN A 138 11.47 -2.62 -11.32
C GLN A 138 10.11 -1.95 -11.13
N ALA A 139 9.03 -2.74 -10.97
CA ALA A 139 7.71 -2.21 -10.67
C ALA A 139 7.65 -1.60 -9.26
N TYR A 140 8.26 -2.22 -8.25
CA TYR A 140 8.32 -1.64 -6.90
C TYR A 140 9.12 -0.34 -6.85
N ILE A 141 10.20 -0.21 -7.63
CA ILE A 141 10.96 1.05 -7.74
C ILE A 141 10.07 2.15 -8.33
N ARG A 142 9.36 1.85 -9.44
CA ARG A 142 8.43 2.81 -10.05
C ARG A 142 7.31 3.20 -9.09
N LEU A 143 6.75 2.23 -8.36
CA LEU A 143 5.73 2.50 -7.34
C LEU A 143 6.25 3.46 -6.27
N ALA A 144 7.44 3.20 -5.73
CA ALA A 144 8.05 4.08 -4.73
C ALA A 144 8.21 5.52 -5.26
N THR A 145 8.67 5.66 -6.50
CA THR A 145 8.78 6.96 -7.16
C THR A 145 7.43 7.65 -7.28
N GLU A 146 6.40 6.93 -7.72
CA GLU A 146 5.04 7.46 -7.87
C GLU A 146 4.43 7.89 -6.52
N VAL A 147 4.65 7.11 -5.45
CA VAL A 147 4.22 7.46 -4.09
C VAL A 147 4.85 8.78 -3.65
N LEU A 148 6.17 8.92 -3.80
CA LEU A 148 6.91 10.12 -3.42
C LEU A 148 6.47 11.36 -4.22
N GLU A 149 6.20 11.19 -5.51
CA GLU A 149 5.73 12.29 -6.36
C GLU A 149 4.32 12.75 -5.96
N ARG A 150 3.41 11.82 -5.66
CA ARG A 150 2.06 12.16 -5.18
C ARG A 150 2.12 12.95 -3.86
N GLU A 151 2.95 12.52 -2.92
CA GLU A 151 3.11 13.25 -1.67
C GLU A 151 3.66 14.66 -1.85
N ARG A 152 4.65 14.83 -2.73
CA ARG A 152 5.19 16.17 -3.04
C ARG A 152 4.11 17.10 -3.58
N ARG A 153 3.23 16.60 -4.44
CA ARG A 153 2.10 17.39 -4.98
C ARG A 153 1.11 17.80 -3.90
N VAL A 154 0.77 16.88 -2.99
CA VAL A 154 -0.15 17.17 -1.87
C VAL A 154 0.45 18.18 -0.90
N ARG A 155 1.76 18.12 -0.63
CA ARG A 155 2.43 19.11 0.24
C ARG A 155 2.62 20.48 -0.39
N ALA A 156 2.54 20.57 -1.71
CA ALA A 156 2.71 21.81 -2.47
C ALA A 156 1.39 22.53 -2.75
N ALA A 157 0.24 21.88 -2.51
CA ALA A 157 -1.11 22.44 -2.67
C ALA A 157 -1.65 22.96 -1.35
#